data_23cb821a166e46a331c2bd141c21d55e
#
_entry.id   23cb821a166e46a331c2bd141c21d55e
#
_cell.length_a   1.000
_cell.length_b   1.000
_cell.length_c   1.000
_cell.angle_alpha   90.00
_cell.angle_beta   90.00
_cell.angle_gamma   90.00
#
_symmetry.space_group_name_H-M   'P 1'
#
loop_
_entity.id
_entity.type
_entity.pdbx_description
1 polymer ?
#
loop_
_entity_poly.entity_id
_entity_poly.type
_entity_poly.pdbx_seq_one_letter_code
_entity_poly.pdbx_strand_id
1 'polypeptide(L)'
;MAQLTYKPINLGRRVVWGGFALLLVFAPLVFSSGASLSLLSQMGTMMIFGLSFNMLLGQGGMLSFGHAVYSGLGAFFAIHTLNLMAGGSLWLPVSLVPLVGGFAGMAFGILFGYVTTKKAGTTFSMITLGLVELVFASSLMFPSFFGGEGGISGNRVVGATVMGISFGPQIQVVYLIAAWLFLCTIAMFAFTQTPLGRLINAARDNPERAEFIGYDTQWLRYLTLILSAFFAGISGGLSAINFEIVSAENVSAIRSGAVLLFTFIGGIGFFFGPLIGAVVGVFLTVVFSELTKAWQLYLGCIFIGVVMYAPGGIASILMLNLRVLKFGFYKQLWPRLWRICVTFLLAMLGVVMAVEMLYHLQGDVVSANEMRFFGILIKPHGVTAWLVSATLFAVGAYLFMRCKAPFVATWGDINAKIEAEMQRVAQ
;
A
#
# COMPACT_ATOMS: atom_id res chain seq x y z
N MET A 1 -11.23 15.41 -45.21
CA MET A 1 -11.53 15.28 -43.76
C MET A 1 -11.12 13.86 -43.35
N ALA A 2 -9.97 13.71 -42.67
CA ALA A 2 -9.52 12.41 -42.18
C ALA A 2 -10.36 12.04 -40.95
N GLN A 3 -11.15 11.00 -41.07
CA GLN A 3 -11.84 10.39 -39.93
C GLN A 3 -10.81 9.85 -38.97
N LEU A 4 -10.57 10.57 -37.88
CA LEU A 4 -9.84 10.06 -36.74
C LEU A 4 -10.67 8.97 -36.07
N THR A 5 -10.54 7.73 -36.58
CA THR A 5 -11.05 6.54 -35.91
C THR A 5 -10.32 6.38 -34.59
N TYR A 6 -10.97 6.77 -33.50
CA TYR A 6 -10.51 6.52 -32.14
C TYR A 6 -10.58 5.02 -31.85
N LYS A 7 -9.53 4.28 -32.21
CA LYS A 7 -9.33 2.94 -31.67
C LYS A 7 -8.82 3.09 -30.24
N PRO A 8 -9.52 2.55 -29.21
CA PRO A 8 -8.98 2.51 -27.87
C PRO A 8 -7.68 1.71 -27.92
N ILE A 9 -6.58 2.40 -27.61
CA ILE A 9 -5.23 1.89 -27.85
C ILE A 9 -4.97 0.75 -26.87
N ASN A 10 -5.08 -0.49 -27.30
CA ASN A 10 -4.51 -1.67 -26.63
C ASN A 10 -2.98 -1.55 -26.43
N LEU A 11 -2.33 -0.66 -27.15
CA LEU A 11 -0.92 -0.33 -26.98
C LEU A 11 -0.62 0.20 -25.57
N GLY A 12 -1.48 1.04 -24.99
CA GLY A 12 -1.31 1.54 -23.62
C GLY A 12 -1.30 0.44 -22.57
N ARG A 13 -2.13 -0.59 -22.73
CA ARG A 13 -2.18 -1.73 -21.80
C ARG A 13 -0.89 -2.56 -21.87
N ARG A 14 -0.40 -2.86 -23.08
CA ARG A 14 0.87 -3.58 -23.28
C ARG A 14 2.07 -2.80 -22.74
N VAL A 15 2.09 -1.48 -22.96
CA VAL A 15 3.16 -0.59 -22.48
C VAL A 15 3.16 -0.53 -20.95
N VAL A 16 2.00 -0.43 -20.30
CA VAL A 16 1.91 -0.41 -18.83
C VAL A 16 2.41 -1.73 -18.22
N TRP A 17 1.96 -2.88 -18.75
CA TRP A 17 2.42 -4.19 -18.27
C TRP A 17 3.90 -4.46 -18.57
N GLY A 18 4.36 -4.09 -19.77
CA GLY A 18 5.77 -4.18 -20.12
C GLY A 18 6.65 -3.26 -19.28
N GLY A 19 6.22 -2.03 -19.05
CA GLY A 19 6.90 -1.08 -18.16
C GLY A 19 6.97 -1.57 -16.73
N PHE A 20 5.89 -2.16 -16.21
CA PHE A 20 5.86 -2.76 -14.88
C PHE A 20 6.82 -3.95 -14.77
N ALA A 21 6.81 -4.85 -15.75
CA ALA A 21 7.76 -5.98 -15.80
C ALA A 21 9.21 -5.50 -15.86
N LEU A 22 9.51 -4.52 -16.71
CA LEU A 22 10.85 -3.93 -16.83
C LEU A 22 11.28 -3.28 -15.51
N LEU A 23 10.39 -2.54 -14.86
CA LEU A 23 10.67 -1.95 -13.55
C LEU A 23 11.04 -3.02 -12.51
N LEU A 24 10.29 -4.13 -12.44
CA LEU A 24 10.58 -5.21 -11.50
C LEU A 24 11.92 -5.90 -11.77
N VAL A 25 12.33 -6.00 -13.03
CA VAL A 25 13.63 -6.61 -13.40
C VAL A 25 14.79 -5.65 -13.15
N PHE A 26 14.64 -4.37 -13.50
CA PHE A 26 15.75 -3.42 -13.44
C PHE A 26 15.91 -2.74 -12.07
N ALA A 27 14.84 -2.60 -11.27
CA ALA A 27 14.94 -1.95 -9.97
C ALA A 27 16.00 -2.57 -9.04
N PRO A 28 16.13 -3.92 -8.89
CA PRO A 28 17.15 -4.51 -8.06
C PRO A 28 18.58 -4.34 -8.59
N LEU A 29 18.73 -4.13 -9.93
CA LEU A 29 20.04 -3.87 -10.54
C LEU A 29 20.50 -2.43 -10.30
N VAL A 30 19.57 -1.48 -10.31
CA VAL A 30 19.87 -0.06 -10.05
C VAL A 30 20.10 0.19 -8.56
N PHE A 31 19.27 -0.42 -7.70
CA PHE A 31 19.34 -0.29 -6.24
C PHE A 31 19.94 -1.56 -5.63
N SER A 32 21.23 -1.77 -5.80
CA SER A 32 21.94 -2.99 -5.41
C SER A 32 22.43 -3.02 -3.96
N SER A 33 22.29 -1.93 -3.18
CA SER A 33 22.69 -1.93 -1.76
C SER A 33 21.80 -2.84 -0.92
N GLY A 34 22.34 -3.47 0.13
CA GLY A 34 21.59 -4.39 0.99
C GLY A 34 20.32 -3.75 1.60
N ALA A 35 20.42 -2.50 2.06
CA ALA A 35 19.27 -1.74 2.57
C ALA A 35 18.21 -1.49 1.48
N SER A 36 18.63 -1.12 0.27
CA SER A 36 17.72 -0.90 -0.85
C SER A 36 17.02 -2.18 -1.30
N LEU A 37 17.74 -3.30 -1.32
CA LEU A 37 17.17 -4.61 -1.65
C LEU A 37 16.14 -5.06 -0.59
N SER A 38 16.43 -4.83 0.70
CA SER A 38 15.46 -5.09 1.77
C SER A 38 14.20 -4.23 1.61
N LEU A 39 14.37 -2.95 1.30
CA LEU A 39 13.27 -2.02 1.06
C LEU A 39 12.41 -2.44 -0.15
N LEU A 40 13.04 -2.84 -1.27
CA LEU A 40 12.34 -3.36 -2.44
C LEU A 40 11.56 -4.64 -2.13
N SER A 41 12.12 -5.55 -1.31
CA SER A 41 11.43 -6.75 -0.84
C SER A 41 10.19 -6.42 -0.04
N GLN A 42 10.29 -5.49 0.90
CA GLN A 42 9.17 -5.02 1.71
C GLN A 42 8.09 -4.34 0.86
N MET A 43 8.49 -3.48 -0.08
CA MET A 43 7.57 -2.87 -1.05
C MET A 43 6.82 -3.94 -1.85
N GLY A 44 7.54 -4.94 -2.37
CA GLY A 44 6.94 -6.00 -3.18
C GLY A 44 5.91 -6.84 -2.41
N THR A 45 6.22 -7.27 -1.19
CA THR A 45 5.28 -8.01 -0.35
C THR A 45 4.07 -7.15 0.02
N MET A 46 4.29 -5.88 0.37
CA MET A 46 3.22 -4.95 0.72
C MET A 46 2.34 -4.59 -0.50
N MET A 47 2.90 -4.56 -1.71
CA MET A 47 2.12 -4.38 -2.95
C MET A 47 1.11 -5.50 -3.16
N ILE A 48 1.51 -6.78 -2.98
CA ILE A 48 0.60 -7.92 -3.08
C ILE A 48 -0.47 -7.81 -1.99
N PHE A 49 -0.08 -7.49 -0.77
CA PHE A 49 -0.99 -7.33 0.36
C PHE A 49 -2.00 -6.19 0.15
N GLY A 50 -1.54 -5.03 -0.34
CA GLY A 50 -2.39 -3.89 -0.68
C GLY A 50 -3.35 -4.18 -1.84
N LEU A 51 -2.90 -4.90 -2.88
CA LEU A 51 -3.78 -5.33 -3.97
C LEU A 51 -4.85 -6.32 -3.49
N SER A 52 -4.49 -7.29 -2.63
CA SER A 52 -5.45 -8.22 -2.05
C SER A 52 -6.48 -7.48 -1.21
N PHE A 53 -6.06 -6.49 -0.40
CA PHE A 53 -6.96 -5.64 0.36
C PHE A 53 -7.90 -4.82 -0.56
N ASN A 54 -7.39 -4.33 -1.69
CA ASN A 54 -8.18 -3.58 -2.66
C ASN A 54 -9.22 -4.44 -3.40
N MET A 55 -9.01 -5.76 -3.47
CA MET A 55 -10.06 -6.66 -3.97
C MET A 55 -11.30 -6.61 -3.05
N LEU A 56 -11.10 -6.51 -1.73
CA LEU A 56 -12.22 -6.37 -0.79
C LEU A 56 -12.78 -4.95 -0.80
N LEU A 57 -11.93 -3.95 -0.59
CA LEU A 57 -12.38 -2.57 -0.41
C LEU A 57 -12.73 -1.91 -1.74
N GLY A 58 -11.83 -1.93 -2.72
CA GLY A 58 -12.01 -1.23 -3.99
C GLY A 58 -13.05 -1.90 -4.88
N GLN A 59 -13.06 -3.23 -4.97
CA GLN A 59 -14.01 -3.96 -5.81
C GLN A 59 -15.31 -4.28 -5.05
N GLY A 60 -15.20 -4.71 -3.78
CA GLY A 60 -16.33 -5.21 -3.01
C GLY A 60 -16.96 -4.21 -2.04
N GLY A 61 -16.36 -3.04 -1.81
CA GLY A 61 -16.82 -2.07 -0.81
C GLY A 61 -16.75 -2.58 0.63
N MET A 62 -15.94 -3.62 0.89
CA MET A 62 -15.81 -4.28 2.18
C MET A 62 -14.55 -3.79 2.90
N LEU A 63 -14.72 -2.92 3.89
CA LEU A 63 -13.63 -2.44 4.73
C LEU A 63 -13.31 -3.47 5.82
N SER A 64 -12.18 -4.18 5.68
CA SER A 64 -11.73 -5.19 6.63
C SER A 64 -10.62 -4.65 7.52
N PHE A 65 -10.84 -4.62 8.84
CA PHE A 65 -9.78 -4.34 9.82
C PHE A 65 -8.99 -5.60 10.22
N GLY A 66 -9.44 -6.77 9.78
CA GLY A 66 -8.82 -8.07 10.09
C GLY A 66 -8.05 -8.69 8.92
N HIS A 67 -7.68 -7.93 7.90
CA HIS A 67 -7.04 -8.49 6.71
C HIS A 67 -5.66 -9.11 7.00
N ALA A 68 -4.94 -8.59 8.01
CA ALA A 68 -3.66 -9.14 8.46
C ALA A 68 -3.77 -10.57 9.00
N VAL A 69 -4.94 -11.02 9.44
CA VAL A 69 -5.16 -12.41 9.87
C VAL A 69 -4.79 -13.40 8.77
N TYR A 70 -5.26 -13.16 7.55
CA TYR A 70 -4.99 -14.05 6.42
C TYR A 70 -3.53 -14.01 5.98
N SER A 71 -2.93 -12.84 5.97
CA SER A 71 -1.50 -12.68 5.67
C SER A 71 -0.61 -13.29 6.76
N GLY A 72 -0.91 -13.00 8.03
CA GLY A 72 -0.13 -13.48 9.16
C GLY A 72 -0.22 -14.99 9.34
N LEU A 73 -1.43 -15.58 9.27
CA LEU A 73 -1.59 -17.04 9.30
C LEU A 73 -0.88 -17.70 8.10
N GLY A 74 -0.96 -17.09 6.91
CA GLY A 74 -0.18 -17.52 5.76
C GLY A 74 1.32 -17.50 6.02
N ALA A 75 1.82 -16.46 6.73
CA ALA A 75 3.23 -16.39 7.12
C ALA A 75 3.63 -17.48 8.13
N PHE A 76 2.77 -17.77 9.14
CA PHE A 76 3.04 -18.86 10.09
C PHE A 76 3.10 -20.22 9.40
N PHE A 77 2.19 -20.52 8.50
CA PHE A 77 2.25 -21.79 7.75
C PHE A 77 3.47 -21.86 6.84
N ALA A 78 3.88 -20.74 6.24
CA ALA A 78 5.09 -20.67 5.42
C ALA A 78 6.36 -20.90 6.25
N ILE A 79 6.50 -20.29 7.44
CA ILE A 79 7.67 -20.46 8.29
C ILE A 79 7.78 -21.90 8.84
N HIS A 80 6.64 -22.51 9.22
CA HIS A 80 6.60 -23.92 9.60
C HIS A 80 7.00 -24.83 8.43
N THR A 81 6.58 -24.51 7.21
CA THR A 81 6.99 -25.27 6.01
C THR A 81 8.51 -25.18 5.82
N LEU A 82 9.12 -23.98 5.97
CA LEU A 82 10.58 -23.83 5.93
C LEU A 82 11.28 -24.67 6.99
N ASN A 83 10.75 -24.70 8.22
CA ASN A 83 11.32 -25.52 9.32
C ASN A 83 11.18 -27.02 9.07
N LEU A 84 10.06 -27.50 8.50
CA LEU A 84 9.89 -28.88 8.08
C LEU A 84 10.84 -29.28 6.94
N MET A 85 11.10 -28.35 6.02
CA MET A 85 12.09 -28.56 4.96
C MET A 85 13.52 -28.63 5.53
N ALA A 86 13.84 -27.77 6.52
CA ALA A 86 15.14 -27.79 7.22
C ALA A 86 15.37 -29.10 7.96
N GLY A 87 14.30 -29.68 8.55
CA GLY A 87 14.32 -30.99 9.19
C GLY A 87 14.34 -32.21 8.23
N GLY A 88 14.33 -31.97 6.90
CA GLY A 88 14.31 -33.03 5.89
C GLY A 88 12.99 -33.78 5.76
N SER A 89 11.94 -33.36 6.49
CA SER A 89 10.63 -34.04 6.49
C SER A 89 9.78 -33.70 5.26
N LEU A 90 10.07 -32.62 4.58
CA LEU A 90 9.32 -32.16 3.41
C LEU A 90 10.28 -31.73 2.29
N TRP A 91 10.04 -32.26 1.08
CA TRP A 91 10.75 -31.83 -0.11
C TRP A 91 9.86 -30.88 -0.92
N LEU A 92 10.10 -29.59 -0.80
CA LEU A 92 9.41 -28.54 -1.55
C LEU A 92 10.43 -27.46 -1.94
N PRO A 93 10.40 -26.94 -3.19
CA PRO A 93 11.22 -25.76 -3.52
C PRO A 93 10.78 -24.53 -2.74
N VAL A 94 11.73 -23.75 -2.22
CA VAL A 94 11.45 -22.50 -1.46
C VAL A 94 10.60 -21.53 -2.29
N SER A 95 10.77 -21.55 -3.62
CA SER A 95 9.99 -20.73 -4.55
C SER A 95 8.47 -20.99 -4.50
N LEU A 96 8.04 -22.16 -4.03
CA LEU A 96 6.63 -22.55 -3.89
C LEU A 96 6.07 -22.37 -2.48
N VAL A 97 6.90 -22.09 -1.49
CA VAL A 97 6.45 -21.82 -0.09
C VAL A 97 5.39 -20.70 -0.01
N PRO A 98 5.43 -19.63 -0.83
CA PRO A 98 4.36 -18.62 -0.83
C PRO A 98 2.98 -19.20 -1.16
N LEU A 99 2.89 -20.27 -1.98
CA LEU A 99 1.61 -20.94 -2.23
C LEU A 99 1.05 -21.63 -0.98
N VAL A 100 1.90 -22.20 -0.14
CA VAL A 100 1.45 -22.76 1.13
C VAL A 100 0.82 -21.68 1.99
N GLY A 101 1.48 -20.51 2.08
CA GLY A 101 0.90 -19.33 2.72
C GLY A 101 -0.44 -18.91 2.09
N GLY A 102 -0.52 -18.92 0.76
CA GLY A 102 -1.75 -18.61 0.02
C GLY A 102 -2.89 -19.58 0.33
N PHE A 103 -2.64 -20.89 0.30
CA PHE A 103 -3.66 -21.88 0.64
C PHE A 103 -4.07 -21.84 2.11
N ALA A 104 -3.14 -21.55 3.03
CA ALA A 104 -3.47 -21.30 4.42
C ALA A 104 -4.38 -20.06 4.56
N GLY A 105 -4.02 -18.94 3.96
CA GLY A 105 -4.86 -17.75 3.92
C GLY A 105 -6.25 -18.03 3.35
N MET A 106 -6.34 -18.81 2.26
CA MET A 106 -7.59 -19.24 1.66
C MET A 106 -8.43 -20.10 2.61
N ALA A 107 -7.82 -21.08 3.28
CA ALA A 107 -8.52 -21.95 4.23
C ALA A 107 -9.14 -21.16 5.39
N PHE A 108 -8.39 -20.21 5.97
CA PHE A 108 -8.93 -19.31 6.99
C PHE A 108 -9.93 -18.30 6.40
N GLY A 109 -9.76 -17.90 5.13
CA GLY A 109 -10.74 -17.12 4.39
C GLY A 109 -12.07 -17.86 4.24
N ILE A 110 -12.05 -19.16 3.99
CA ILE A 110 -13.24 -20.01 3.96
C ILE A 110 -13.87 -20.08 5.35
N LEU A 111 -13.07 -20.37 6.39
CA LEU A 111 -13.56 -20.56 7.76
C LEU A 111 -14.18 -19.28 8.32
N PHE A 112 -13.45 -18.18 8.33
CA PHE A 112 -13.89 -16.92 8.92
C PHE A 112 -14.80 -16.12 8.00
N GLY A 113 -14.58 -16.23 6.68
CA GLY A 113 -15.34 -15.51 5.67
C GLY A 113 -16.83 -15.84 5.68
N TYR A 114 -17.19 -17.12 5.91
CA TYR A 114 -18.58 -17.52 5.98
C TYR A 114 -19.37 -16.76 7.05
N VAL A 115 -18.76 -16.49 8.19
CA VAL A 115 -19.40 -15.76 9.29
C VAL A 115 -19.35 -14.26 9.06
N THR A 116 -18.19 -13.72 8.67
CA THR A 116 -17.95 -12.27 8.57
C THR A 116 -18.74 -11.65 7.43
N THR A 117 -18.92 -12.33 6.31
CA THR A 117 -19.58 -11.78 5.11
C THR A 117 -21.12 -11.82 5.16
N LYS A 118 -21.71 -12.42 6.22
CA LYS A 118 -23.16 -12.38 6.45
C LYS A 118 -23.69 -10.96 6.60
N LYS A 119 -22.87 -10.04 7.04
CA LYS A 119 -23.20 -8.64 7.18
C LYS A 119 -22.28 -7.79 6.30
N ALA A 120 -22.77 -6.63 5.88
CA ALA A 120 -22.04 -5.67 5.05
C ALA A 120 -21.78 -4.36 5.83
N GLY A 121 -21.01 -3.46 5.21
CA GLY A 121 -20.75 -2.12 5.75
C GLY A 121 -20.01 -2.15 7.08
N THR A 122 -20.41 -1.28 8.00
CA THR A 122 -19.76 -1.10 9.31
C THR A 122 -19.79 -2.35 10.18
N THR A 123 -20.87 -3.16 10.10
CA THR A 123 -20.98 -4.41 10.84
C THR A 123 -19.90 -5.41 10.43
N PHE A 124 -19.63 -5.54 9.12
CA PHE A 124 -18.52 -6.37 8.61
C PHE A 124 -17.18 -5.89 9.16
N SER A 125 -16.94 -4.57 9.16
CA SER A 125 -15.70 -3.97 9.67
C SER A 125 -15.48 -4.27 11.15
N MET A 126 -16.54 -4.17 11.97
CA MET A 126 -16.46 -4.47 13.42
C MET A 126 -16.23 -5.95 13.69
N ILE A 127 -16.88 -6.85 12.94
CA ILE A 127 -16.66 -8.30 13.08
C ILE A 127 -15.21 -8.66 12.74
N THR A 128 -14.66 -8.07 11.66
CA THR A 128 -13.27 -8.32 11.26
C THR A 128 -12.26 -7.73 12.24
N LEU A 129 -12.58 -6.61 12.92
CA LEU A 129 -11.77 -6.08 14.02
C LEU A 129 -11.76 -7.05 15.21
N GLY A 130 -12.92 -7.55 15.64
CA GLY A 130 -12.98 -8.56 16.70
C GLY A 130 -12.24 -9.85 16.34
N LEU A 131 -12.29 -10.25 15.06
CA LEU A 131 -11.56 -11.41 14.55
C LEU A 131 -10.04 -11.23 14.65
N VAL A 132 -9.50 -10.07 14.29
CA VAL A 132 -8.05 -9.85 14.36
C VAL A 132 -7.56 -9.87 15.80
N GLU A 133 -8.31 -9.27 16.73
CA GLU A 133 -7.97 -9.31 18.15
C GLU A 133 -8.04 -10.72 18.73
N LEU A 134 -9.03 -11.53 18.31
CA LEU A 134 -9.13 -12.94 18.69
C LEU A 134 -7.92 -13.74 18.21
N VAL A 135 -7.51 -13.60 16.94
CA VAL A 135 -6.37 -14.33 16.40
C VAL A 135 -5.06 -13.84 17.01
N PHE A 136 -4.93 -12.51 17.24
CA PHE A 136 -3.77 -11.94 17.92
C PHE A 136 -3.63 -12.49 19.36
N ALA A 137 -4.71 -12.47 20.15
CA ALA A 137 -4.70 -13.07 21.49
C ALA A 137 -4.36 -14.57 21.44
N SER A 138 -4.96 -15.31 20.49
CA SER A 138 -4.66 -16.74 20.30
C SER A 138 -3.18 -16.98 19.97
N SER A 139 -2.56 -16.09 19.20
CA SER A 139 -1.14 -16.20 18.84
C SER A 139 -0.20 -16.09 20.04
N LEU A 140 -0.60 -15.38 21.07
CA LEU A 140 0.16 -15.29 22.33
C LEU A 140 -0.17 -16.46 23.27
N MET A 141 -1.38 -17.04 23.20
CA MET A 141 -1.82 -18.14 24.09
C MET A 141 -1.30 -19.52 23.64
N PHE A 142 -0.99 -19.70 22.37
CA PHE A 142 -0.52 -20.99 21.84
C PHE A 142 0.95 -20.91 21.33
N PRO A 143 1.95 -20.81 22.24
CA PRO A 143 3.34 -20.61 21.86
C PRO A 143 3.92 -21.81 21.08
N SER A 144 3.34 -23.01 21.20
CA SER A 144 3.77 -24.19 20.44
C SER A 144 3.61 -24.03 18.93
N PHE A 145 2.60 -23.28 18.48
CA PHE A 145 2.36 -23.01 17.06
C PHE A 145 2.79 -21.61 16.63
N PHE A 146 2.64 -20.61 17.50
CA PHE A 146 2.90 -19.21 17.15
C PHE A 146 4.25 -18.69 17.68
N GLY A 147 4.94 -19.44 18.57
CA GLY A 147 6.21 -19.03 19.17
C GLY A 147 6.07 -17.98 20.29
N GLY A 148 4.84 -17.60 20.66
CA GLY A 148 4.57 -16.59 21.69
C GLY A 148 5.07 -15.19 21.28
N GLU A 149 5.57 -14.41 22.25
CA GLU A 149 6.08 -13.05 22.01
C GLU A 149 7.33 -13.00 21.11
N GLY A 150 8.21 -14.01 21.21
CA GLY A 150 9.44 -14.11 20.41
C GLY A 150 9.21 -14.50 18.97
N GLY A 151 8.03 -15.01 18.63
CA GLY A 151 7.71 -15.53 17.30
C GLY A 151 8.47 -16.80 16.95
N ILE A 152 8.40 -17.20 15.67
CA ILE A 152 9.08 -18.37 15.10
C ILE A 152 10.08 -17.89 14.06
N SER A 153 11.33 -18.33 14.20
CA SER A 153 12.36 -18.14 13.19
C SER A 153 12.44 -19.35 12.25
N GLY A 154 12.84 -19.10 11.01
CA GLY A 154 13.12 -20.11 10.02
C GLY A 154 14.34 -19.72 9.20
N ASN A 155 14.86 -20.65 8.42
CA ASN A 155 15.95 -20.37 7.50
C ASN A 155 15.44 -20.58 6.06
N ARG A 156 15.67 -19.58 5.21
CA ARG A 156 15.29 -19.65 3.77
C ARG A 156 16.31 -20.43 2.93
N VAL A 157 17.54 -20.62 3.47
CA VAL A 157 18.58 -21.39 2.80
C VAL A 157 18.42 -22.85 3.17
N VAL A 158 17.33 -23.47 2.76
CA VAL A 158 16.99 -24.86 3.06
C VAL A 158 16.59 -25.62 1.80
N GLY A 159 16.78 -26.93 1.84
CA GLY A 159 16.41 -27.84 0.74
C GLY A 159 17.43 -27.88 -0.41
N ALA A 160 17.06 -28.61 -1.46
CA ALA A 160 17.91 -28.74 -2.65
C ALA A 160 17.89 -27.43 -3.44
N THR A 161 19.07 -26.95 -3.82
CA THR A 161 19.19 -25.81 -4.72
C THR A 161 18.61 -26.16 -6.09
N VAL A 162 17.54 -25.48 -6.48
CA VAL A 162 16.95 -25.64 -7.82
C VAL A 162 17.66 -24.69 -8.77
N MET A 163 18.28 -25.21 -9.81
CA MET A 163 19.06 -24.43 -10.81
C MET A 163 20.17 -23.56 -10.19
N GLY A 164 20.77 -23.97 -9.07
CA GLY A 164 21.83 -23.21 -8.40
C GLY A 164 21.34 -22.01 -7.58
N ILE A 165 20.03 -21.84 -7.41
CA ILE A 165 19.43 -20.75 -6.60
C ILE A 165 19.25 -21.25 -5.18
N SER A 166 19.95 -20.61 -4.20
CA SER A 166 19.89 -20.97 -2.79
C SER A 166 19.01 -20.04 -1.94
N PHE A 167 18.54 -18.92 -2.51
CA PHE A 167 17.84 -17.83 -1.82
C PHE A 167 18.59 -17.20 -0.62
N GLY A 168 19.90 -17.50 -0.47
CA GLY A 168 20.77 -16.86 0.53
C GLY A 168 20.96 -15.36 0.25
N PRO A 169 21.47 -14.99 -0.95
CA PRO A 169 21.62 -13.59 -1.31
C PRO A 169 20.27 -12.86 -1.40
N GLN A 170 20.19 -11.64 -0.82
CA GLN A 170 18.94 -10.86 -0.79
C GLN A 170 18.39 -10.56 -2.20
N ILE A 171 19.25 -10.39 -3.19
CA ILE A 171 18.85 -10.14 -4.57
C ILE A 171 18.00 -11.29 -5.15
N GLN A 172 18.27 -12.54 -4.79
CA GLN A 172 17.49 -13.69 -5.23
C GLN A 172 16.08 -13.68 -4.61
N VAL A 173 15.96 -13.23 -3.36
CA VAL A 173 14.67 -13.05 -2.68
C VAL A 173 13.87 -11.92 -3.32
N VAL A 174 14.52 -10.82 -3.69
CA VAL A 174 13.86 -9.70 -4.41
C VAL A 174 13.29 -10.20 -5.74
N TYR A 175 14.04 -10.97 -6.51
CA TYR A 175 13.53 -11.52 -7.77
C TYR A 175 12.41 -12.55 -7.58
N LEU A 176 12.47 -13.35 -6.50
CA LEU A 176 11.35 -14.24 -6.13
C LEU A 176 10.09 -13.43 -5.83
N ILE A 177 10.21 -12.38 -5.01
CA ILE A 177 9.10 -11.49 -4.68
C ILE A 177 8.59 -10.77 -5.93
N ALA A 178 9.48 -10.29 -6.80
CA ALA A 178 9.11 -9.63 -8.06
C ALA A 178 8.33 -10.57 -8.99
N ALA A 179 8.74 -11.83 -9.12
CA ALA A 179 8.04 -12.83 -9.91
C ALA A 179 6.63 -13.10 -9.36
N TRP A 180 6.51 -13.33 -8.05
CA TRP A 180 5.21 -13.51 -7.40
C TRP A 180 4.34 -12.25 -7.48
N LEU A 181 4.91 -11.07 -7.29
CA LEU A 181 4.20 -9.80 -7.43
C LEU A 181 3.61 -9.66 -8.84
N PHE A 182 4.39 -9.96 -9.87
CA PHE A 182 3.92 -9.89 -11.25
C PHE A 182 2.79 -10.88 -11.51
N LEU A 183 2.95 -12.14 -11.09
CA LEU A 183 1.93 -13.18 -11.25
C LEU A 183 0.64 -12.85 -10.49
N CYS A 184 0.76 -12.46 -9.22
CA CYS A 184 -0.38 -12.06 -8.41
C CYS A 184 -1.10 -10.83 -8.97
N THR A 185 -0.36 -9.84 -9.46
CA THR A 185 -0.94 -8.64 -10.08
C THR A 185 -1.72 -8.98 -11.34
N ILE A 186 -1.18 -9.87 -12.20
CA ILE A 186 -1.91 -10.36 -13.38
C ILE A 186 -3.17 -11.13 -12.97
N ALA A 187 -3.08 -12.04 -12.00
CA ALA A 187 -4.22 -12.85 -11.55
C ALA A 187 -5.32 -11.98 -10.94
N MET A 188 -4.97 -11.04 -10.07
CA MET A 188 -5.94 -10.11 -9.45
C MET A 188 -6.54 -9.15 -10.50
N PHE A 189 -5.74 -8.72 -11.49
CA PHE A 189 -6.27 -7.92 -12.60
C PHE A 189 -7.21 -8.74 -13.48
N ALA A 190 -6.87 -9.98 -13.80
CA ALA A 190 -7.73 -10.89 -14.55
C ALA A 190 -9.05 -11.11 -13.81
N PHE A 191 -9.02 -11.26 -12.48
CA PHE A 191 -10.23 -11.34 -11.66
C PHE A 191 -11.17 -10.17 -11.89
N THR A 192 -10.68 -8.93 -11.96
CA THR A 192 -11.52 -7.75 -12.21
C THR A 192 -12.26 -7.80 -13.56
N GLN A 193 -11.76 -8.59 -14.52
CA GLN A 193 -12.35 -8.75 -15.84
C GLN A 193 -13.34 -9.93 -15.91
N THR A 194 -13.37 -10.80 -14.88
CA THR A 194 -14.29 -11.94 -14.80
C THR A 194 -15.73 -11.47 -14.51
N PRO A 195 -16.72 -12.30 -14.81
CA PRO A 195 -18.12 -12.04 -14.40
C PRO A 195 -18.24 -11.79 -12.90
N LEU A 196 -17.54 -12.58 -12.06
CA LEU A 196 -17.54 -12.42 -10.60
C LEU A 196 -17.01 -11.04 -10.19
N GLY A 197 -15.89 -10.60 -10.76
CA GLY A 197 -15.32 -9.27 -10.48
C GLY A 197 -16.23 -8.12 -10.88
N ARG A 198 -17.00 -8.28 -11.97
CA ARG A 198 -17.99 -7.29 -12.39
C ARG A 198 -19.24 -7.30 -11.52
N LEU A 199 -19.69 -8.48 -11.10
CA LEU A 199 -20.86 -8.64 -10.24
C LEU A 199 -20.61 -8.09 -8.84
N ILE A 200 -19.40 -8.28 -8.27
CA ILE A 200 -19.07 -7.72 -6.97
C ILE A 200 -19.03 -6.19 -7.01
N ASN A 201 -18.55 -5.58 -8.11
CA ASN A 201 -18.62 -4.13 -8.30
C ASN A 201 -20.09 -3.66 -8.39
N ALA A 202 -20.95 -4.38 -9.12
CA ALA A 202 -22.36 -4.05 -9.18
C ALA A 202 -23.05 -4.18 -7.82
N ALA A 203 -22.72 -5.21 -7.04
CA ALA A 203 -23.24 -5.41 -5.68
C ALA A 203 -22.70 -4.36 -4.69
N ARG A 204 -21.48 -3.85 -4.89
CA ARG A 204 -20.95 -2.72 -4.13
C ARG A 204 -21.76 -1.45 -4.38
N ASP A 205 -22.04 -1.15 -5.65
CA ASP A 205 -22.68 0.11 -6.05
C ASP A 205 -24.19 0.09 -5.71
N ASN A 206 -24.86 -1.06 -5.87
CA ASN A 206 -26.26 -1.24 -5.49
C ASN A 206 -26.55 -2.72 -5.20
N PRO A 207 -26.48 -3.14 -3.91
CA PRO A 207 -26.74 -4.54 -3.54
C PRO A 207 -28.17 -5.00 -3.81
N GLU A 208 -29.18 -4.12 -3.61
CA GLU A 208 -30.58 -4.46 -3.86
C GLU A 208 -30.80 -4.79 -5.34
N ARG A 209 -30.23 -4.02 -6.26
CA ARG A 209 -30.33 -4.31 -7.70
C ARG A 209 -29.70 -5.64 -8.05
N ALA A 210 -28.57 -6.00 -7.41
CA ALA A 210 -27.91 -7.30 -7.63
C ALA A 210 -28.82 -8.46 -7.16
N GLU A 211 -29.51 -8.29 -6.03
CA GLU A 211 -30.45 -9.26 -5.49
C GLU A 211 -31.72 -9.40 -6.38
N PHE A 212 -32.25 -8.28 -6.90
CA PHE A 212 -33.40 -8.31 -7.80
C PHE A 212 -33.17 -9.09 -9.11
N ILE A 213 -31.94 -9.13 -9.60
CA ILE A 213 -31.56 -9.94 -10.77
C ILE A 213 -31.09 -11.36 -10.39
N GLY A 214 -31.29 -11.77 -9.13
CA GLY A 214 -31.14 -13.16 -8.66
C GLY A 214 -29.74 -13.51 -8.12
N TYR A 215 -28.85 -12.55 -7.84
CA TYR A 215 -27.55 -12.83 -7.25
C TYR A 215 -27.58 -12.67 -5.74
N ASP A 216 -27.05 -13.69 -5.04
CA ASP A 216 -26.81 -13.60 -3.59
C ASP A 216 -25.58 -12.73 -3.31
N THR A 217 -25.80 -11.55 -2.75
CA THR A 217 -24.75 -10.59 -2.43
C THR A 217 -23.82 -11.07 -1.32
N GLN A 218 -24.31 -11.91 -0.38
CA GLN A 218 -23.47 -12.55 0.62
C GLN A 218 -22.47 -13.50 -0.02
N TRP A 219 -22.93 -14.34 -0.95
CA TRP A 219 -22.08 -15.31 -1.63
C TRP A 219 -21.02 -14.64 -2.49
N LEU A 220 -21.36 -13.53 -3.17
CA LEU A 220 -20.39 -12.73 -3.93
C LEU A 220 -19.30 -12.17 -3.02
N ARG A 221 -19.68 -11.60 -1.87
CA ARG A 221 -18.73 -11.09 -0.86
C ARG A 221 -17.84 -12.19 -0.31
N TYR A 222 -18.40 -13.36 -0.01
CA TYR A 222 -17.69 -14.50 0.53
C TYR A 222 -16.63 -15.03 -0.44
N LEU A 223 -16.97 -15.25 -1.70
CA LEU A 223 -16.01 -15.70 -2.72
C LEU A 223 -14.88 -14.68 -2.93
N THR A 224 -15.23 -13.41 -2.94
CA THR A 224 -14.22 -12.34 -3.08
C THR A 224 -13.27 -12.31 -1.89
N LEU A 225 -13.77 -12.53 -0.66
CA LEU A 225 -12.94 -12.61 0.53
C LEU A 225 -11.99 -13.81 0.49
N ILE A 226 -12.45 -14.98 0.07
CA ILE A 226 -11.63 -16.19 -0.07
C ILE A 226 -10.46 -15.94 -1.03
N LEU A 227 -10.75 -15.38 -2.21
CA LEU A 227 -9.72 -15.07 -3.19
C LEU A 227 -8.75 -14.00 -2.69
N SER A 228 -9.26 -12.98 -2.04
CA SER A 228 -8.44 -11.94 -1.42
C SER A 228 -7.54 -12.50 -0.32
N ALA A 229 -8.07 -13.37 0.54
CA ALA A 229 -7.33 -14.05 1.60
C ALA A 229 -6.21 -14.96 1.04
N PHE A 230 -6.43 -15.60 -0.12
CA PHE A 230 -5.39 -16.36 -0.82
C PHE A 230 -4.19 -15.47 -1.19
N PHE A 231 -4.42 -14.32 -1.83
CA PHE A 231 -3.34 -13.40 -2.18
C PHE A 231 -2.69 -12.74 -0.96
N ALA A 232 -3.47 -12.46 0.09
CA ALA A 232 -2.92 -11.98 1.35
C ALA A 232 -2.00 -13.04 1.98
N GLY A 233 -2.38 -14.32 1.94
CA GLY A 233 -1.56 -15.43 2.41
C GLY A 233 -0.25 -15.59 1.61
N ILE A 234 -0.27 -15.40 0.28
CA ILE A 234 0.96 -15.37 -0.54
C ILE A 234 1.89 -14.24 -0.08
N SER A 235 1.35 -13.04 0.16
CA SER A 235 2.14 -11.93 0.69
C SER A 235 2.76 -12.27 2.05
N GLY A 236 2.00 -12.94 2.93
CA GLY A 236 2.49 -13.43 4.21
C GLY A 236 3.62 -14.44 4.05
N GLY A 237 3.47 -15.41 3.17
CA GLY A 237 4.51 -16.42 2.87
C GLY A 237 5.80 -15.79 2.33
N LEU A 238 5.70 -14.81 1.43
CA LEU A 238 6.84 -14.04 0.94
C LEU A 238 7.49 -13.20 2.05
N SER A 239 6.69 -12.62 2.95
CA SER A 239 7.18 -11.89 4.11
C SER A 239 7.97 -12.81 5.06
N ALA A 240 7.47 -14.04 5.29
CA ALA A 240 8.17 -15.05 6.10
C ALA A 240 9.53 -15.44 5.51
N ILE A 241 9.63 -15.62 4.19
CA ILE A 241 10.90 -15.89 3.49
C ILE A 241 11.84 -14.69 3.57
N ASN A 242 11.31 -13.46 3.46
CA ASN A 242 12.15 -12.25 3.46
C ASN A 242 12.75 -11.94 4.82
N PHE A 243 11.95 -12.05 5.89
CA PHE A 243 12.38 -11.69 7.25
C PHE A 243 12.92 -12.87 8.05
N GLU A 244 12.64 -14.11 7.64
CA GLU A 244 13.02 -15.36 8.34
C GLU A 244 12.51 -15.42 9.80
N ILE A 245 11.55 -14.57 10.14
CA ILE A 245 10.87 -14.55 11.44
C ILE A 245 9.41 -14.15 11.23
N VAL A 246 8.52 -14.77 12.01
CA VAL A 246 7.10 -14.45 12.05
C VAL A 246 6.68 -14.36 13.51
N SER A 247 6.10 -13.23 13.90
CA SER A 247 5.65 -12.96 15.27
C SER A 247 4.14 -12.66 15.34
N ALA A 248 3.60 -12.54 16.53
CA ALA A 248 2.21 -12.17 16.76
C ALA A 248 1.82 -10.84 16.07
N GLU A 249 2.79 -9.90 15.90
CA GLU A 249 2.55 -8.64 15.21
C GLU A 249 2.06 -8.83 13.76
N ASN A 250 2.42 -9.94 13.11
CA ASN A 250 2.01 -10.24 11.75
C ASN A 250 0.51 -10.48 11.59
N VAL A 251 -0.20 -10.83 12.68
CA VAL A 251 -1.66 -10.99 12.73
C VAL A 251 -2.37 -9.83 13.46
N SER A 252 -1.68 -8.73 13.74
CA SER A 252 -2.21 -7.61 14.54
C SER A 252 -3.12 -6.67 13.75
N ALA A 253 -3.97 -5.94 14.48
CA ALA A 253 -4.77 -4.85 13.93
C ALA A 253 -3.91 -3.70 13.38
N ILE A 254 -2.72 -3.47 13.95
CA ILE A 254 -1.76 -2.46 13.48
C ILE A 254 -1.32 -2.75 12.05
N ARG A 255 -1.00 -4.02 11.75
CA ARG A 255 -0.64 -4.45 10.38
C ARG A 255 -1.82 -4.33 9.40
N SER A 256 -3.04 -4.64 9.84
CA SER A 256 -4.26 -4.38 9.05
C SER A 256 -4.49 -2.90 8.79
N GLY A 257 -4.25 -2.06 9.79
CA GLY A 257 -4.31 -0.60 9.68
C GLY A 257 -3.28 -0.05 8.70
N ALA A 258 -2.05 -0.56 8.73
CA ALA A 258 -0.99 -0.12 7.81
C ALA A 258 -1.36 -0.39 6.33
N VAL A 259 -1.85 -1.59 5.98
CA VAL A 259 -2.25 -1.88 4.60
C VAL A 259 -3.44 -1.03 4.16
N LEU A 260 -4.38 -0.78 5.07
CA LEU A 260 -5.51 0.12 4.82
C LEU A 260 -5.01 1.53 4.50
N LEU A 261 -4.15 2.11 5.34
CA LEU A 261 -3.56 3.43 5.15
C LEU A 261 -2.85 3.53 3.78
N PHE A 262 -2.00 2.57 3.46
CA PHE A 262 -1.26 2.57 2.20
C PHE A 262 -2.18 2.45 1.00
N THR A 263 -3.21 1.60 1.08
CA THR A 263 -4.19 1.44 -0.01
C THR A 263 -4.99 2.73 -0.25
N PHE A 264 -5.38 3.43 0.82
CA PHE A 264 -6.06 4.74 0.69
C PHE A 264 -5.13 5.82 0.14
N ILE A 265 -3.89 5.92 0.63
CA ILE A 265 -2.88 6.87 0.12
C ILE A 265 -2.65 6.62 -1.38
N GLY A 266 -2.55 5.35 -1.78
CA GLY A 266 -2.40 4.99 -3.18
C GLY A 266 -3.62 5.29 -4.03
N GLY A 267 -4.81 5.03 -3.50
CA GLY A 267 -6.11 5.27 -4.13
C GLY A 267 -6.87 4.00 -4.45
N ILE A 268 -7.94 3.77 -3.69
CA ILE A 268 -8.81 2.57 -3.78
C ILE A 268 -9.60 2.46 -5.09
N GLY A 269 -9.87 3.59 -5.75
CA GLY A 269 -10.63 3.63 -7.00
C GLY A 269 -9.87 3.12 -8.23
N PHE A 270 -8.55 2.94 -8.12
CA PHE A 270 -7.70 2.51 -9.21
C PHE A 270 -7.04 1.17 -8.88
N PHE A 271 -7.03 0.25 -9.85
CA PHE A 271 -6.42 -1.06 -9.65
C PHE A 271 -4.93 -0.94 -9.23
N PHE A 272 -4.17 -0.04 -9.87
CA PHE A 272 -2.76 0.19 -9.57
C PHE A 272 -2.52 1.13 -8.37
N GLY A 273 -3.57 1.68 -7.78
CA GLY A 273 -3.47 2.56 -6.62
C GLY A 273 -2.67 1.95 -5.46
N PRO A 274 -3.04 0.76 -4.98
CA PRO A 274 -2.34 0.08 -3.88
C PRO A 274 -0.85 -0.18 -4.14
N LEU A 275 -0.43 -0.37 -5.39
CA LEU A 275 0.99 -0.51 -5.73
C LEU A 275 1.75 0.78 -5.41
N ILE A 276 1.20 1.93 -5.83
CA ILE A 276 1.77 3.25 -5.53
C ILE A 276 1.73 3.50 -4.02
N GLY A 277 0.62 3.17 -3.38
CA GLY A 277 0.45 3.32 -1.93
C GLY A 277 1.43 2.49 -1.12
N ALA A 278 1.69 1.25 -1.53
CA ALA A 278 2.68 0.39 -0.88
C ALA A 278 4.11 0.95 -1.01
N VAL A 279 4.48 1.45 -2.20
CA VAL A 279 5.80 2.10 -2.39
C VAL A 279 5.94 3.31 -1.47
N VAL A 280 4.97 4.21 -1.51
CA VAL A 280 5.01 5.44 -0.69
C VAL A 280 4.93 5.10 0.80
N GLY A 281 4.02 4.20 1.20
CA GLY A 281 3.84 3.81 2.59
C GLY A 281 5.06 3.15 3.19
N VAL A 282 5.67 2.17 2.51
CA VAL A 282 6.89 1.50 2.97
C VAL A 282 8.06 2.49 3.00
N PHE A 283 8.19 3.35 1.99
CA PHE A 283 9.22 4.40 1.99
C PHE A 283 9.05 5.35 3.19
N LEU A 284 7.83 5.82 3.45
CA LEU A 284 7.56 6.70 4.58
C LEU A 284 7.79 6.00 5.93
N THR A 285 7.40 4.74 6.08
CA THR A 285 7.58 4.03 7.36
C THR A 285 9.03 3.67 7.63
N VAL A 286 9.78 3.22 6.63
CA VAL A 286 11.18 2.79 6.82
C VAL A 286 12.11 3.99 6.85
N VAL A 287 12.07 4.87 5.83
CA VAL A 287 13.01 6.00 5.73
C VAL A 287 12.73 7.07 6.79
N PHE A 288 11.44 7.37 7.06
CA PHE A 288 11.11 8.37 8.09
C PHE A 288 11.38 7.86 9.50
N SER A 289 11.25 6.56 9.77
CA SER A 289 11.58 6.02 11.08
C SER A 289 13.08 6.11 11.42
N GLU A 290 13.95 6.14 10.40
CA GLU A 290 15.38 6.39 10.58
C GLU A 290 15.72 7.88 10.78
N LEU A 291 14.91 8.77 10.17
CA LEU A 291 15.13 10.21 10.21
C LEU A 291 14.55 10.88 11.46
N THR A 292 13.38 10.43 11.90
CA THR A 292 12.66 11.04 13.01
C THR A 292 11.83 10.03 13.80
N LYS A 293 11.78 10.20 15.12
CA LYS A 293 10.91 9.42 15.99
C LYS A 293 9.43 9.79 15.82
N ALA A 294 9.12 10.96 15.25
CA ALA A 294 7.76 11.46 15.01
C ALA A 294 7.14 10.93 13.69
N TRP A 295 7.76 9.94 13.03
CA TRP A 295 7.33 9.42 11.73
C TRP A 295 5.86 8.99 11.67
N GLN A 296 5.31 8.43 12.74
CA GLN A 296 3.90 8.02 12.81
C GLN A 296 2.95 9.22 12.72
N LEU A 297 3.30 10.35 13.35
CA LEU A 297 2.53 11.58 13.26
C LEU A 297 2.50 12.10 11.82
N TYR A 298 3.64 12.11 11.15
CA TYR A 298 3.72 12.53 9.75
C TYR A 298 2.93 11.62 8.82
N LEU A 299 3.01 10.30 9.02
CA LEU A 299 2.21 9.33 8.27
C LEU A 299 0.71 9.58 8.44
N GLY A 300 0.26 9.82 9.68
CA GLY A 300 -1.13 10.16 9.98
C GLY A 300 -1.57 11.48 9.34
N CYS A 301 -0.74 12.51 9.40
CA CYS A 301 -1.02 13.80 8.73
C CYS A 301 -1.12 13.66 7.21
N ILE A 302 -0.20 12.91 6.59
CA ILE A 302 -0.23 12.62 5.14
C ILE A 302 -1.53 11.88 4.79
N PHE A 303 -1.90 10.87 5.58
CA PHE A 303 -3.13 10.12 5.37
C PHE A 303 -4.37 11.03 5.42
N ILE A 304 -4.51 11.83 6.47
CA ILE A 304 -5.62 12.79 6.61
C ILE A 304 -5.64 13.76 5.44
N GLY A 305 -4.47 14.30 5.06
CA GLY A 305 -4.34 15.20 3.93
C GLY A 305 -4.78 14.57 2.62
N VAL A 306 -4.37 13.33 2.34
CA VAL A 306 -4.77 12.60 1.12
C VAL A 306 -6.27 12.32 1.13
N VAL A 307 -6.83 11.82 2.23
CA VAL A 307 -8.27 11.51 2.31
C VAL A 307 -9.13 12.76 2.14
N MET A 308 -8.73 13.91 2.72
CA MET A 308 -9.50 15.15 2.65
C MET A 308 -9.39 15.88 1.30
N TYR A 309 -8.18 15.90 0.70
CA TYR A 309 -7.91 16.72 -0.49
C TYR A 309 -7.74 15.93 -1.77
N ALA A 310 -7.47 14.63 -1.68
CA ALA A 310 -7.30 13.74 -2.82
C ALA A 310 -8.01 12.39 -2.58
N PRO A 311 -9.37 12.37 -2.56
CA PRO A 311 -10.15 11.17 -2.21
C PRO A 311 -9.91 9.99 -3.15
N GLY A 312 -9.37 10.23 -4.34
CA GLY A 312 -8.91 9.18 -5.25
C GLY A 312 -7.46 8.75 -5.03
N GLY A 313 -6.77 9.24 -3.98
CA GLY A 313 -5.38 8.95 -3.67
C GLY A 313 -4.37 9.53 -4.66
N ILE A 314 -3.11 9.15 -4.49
CA ILE A 314 -2.00 9.58 -5.36
C ILE A 314 -2.24 9.13 -6.81
N ALA A 315 -2.84 7.95 -7.01
CA ALA A 315 -3.17 7.45 -8.35
C ALA A 315 -4.12 8.41 -9.10
N SER A 316 -5.10 8.99 -8.43
CA SER A 316 -6.00 9.99 -9.02
C SER A 316 -5.25 11.25 -9.47
N ILE A 317 -4.36 11.76 -8.60
CA ILE A 317 -3.52 12.93 -8.91
C ILE A 317 -2.65 12.63 -10.14
N LEU A 318 -2.04 11.44 -10.19
CA LEU A 318 -1.21 11.02 -11.33
C LEU A 318 -2.02 10.95 -12.62
N MET A 319 -3.20 10.31 -12.58
CA MET A 319 -4.08 10.17 -13.76
C MET A 319 -4.60 11.51 -14.26
N LEU A 320 -4.94 12.44 -13.36
CA LEU A 320 -5.36 13.80 -13.72
C LEU A 320 -4.22 14.57 -14.41
N ASN A 321 -2.99 14.49 -13.86
CA ASN A 321 -1.83 15.12 -14.47
C ASN A 321 -1.46 14.51 -15.84
N LEU A 322 -1.54 13.19 -15.98
CA LEU A 322 -1.32 12.50 -17.26
C LEU A 322 -2.37 12.93 -18.31
N ARG A 323 -3.62 13.13 -17.89
CA ARG A 323 -4.68 13.64 -18.76
C ARG A 323 -4.34 15.05 -19.27
N VAL A 324 -3.94 15.97 -18.39
CA VAL A 324 -3.52 17.33 -18.77
C VAL A 324 -2.30 17.31 -19.68
N LEU A 325 -1.34 16.42 -19.43
CA LEU A 325 -0.14 16.23 -20.25
C LEU A 325 -0.51 15.76 -21.66
N LYS A 326 -1.42 14.79 -21.78
CA LYS A 326 -1.87 14.22 -23.06
C LYS A 326 -2.52 15.28 -23.97
N PHE A 327 -3.26 16.23 -23.39
CA PHE A 327 -3.89 17.34 -24.13
C PHE A 327 -2.97 18.56 -24.33
N GLY A 328 -1.70 18.50 -23.87
CA GLY A 328 -0.70 19.55 -24.10
C GLY A 328 -0.85 20.82 -23.26
N PHE A 329 -1.79 20.84 -22.30
CA PHE A 329 -2.04 22.03 -21.46
C PHE A 329 -1.08 22.17 -20.27
N TYR A 330 -0.11 21.25 -20.13
CA TYR A 330 0.82 21.21 -19.00
C TYR A 330 1.70 22.47 -18.90
N LYS A 331 2.07 23.08 -20.03
CA LYS A 331 2.84 24.33 -20.07
C LYS A 331 2.13 25.51 -19.37
N GLN A 332 0.78 25.53 -19.41
CA GLN A 332 -0.01 26.58 -18.74
C GLN A 332 -0.17 26.30 -17.24
N LEU A 333 -0.20 25.02 -16.85
CA LEU A 333 -0.37 24.59 -15.47
C LEU A 333 0.93 24.68 -14.67
N TRP A 334 2.08 24.33 -15.26
CA TRP A 334 3.38 24.19 -14.61
C TRP A 334 3.81 25.37 -13.74
N PRO A 335 3.77 26.63 -14.21
CA PRO A 335 4.23 27.76 -13.40
C PRO A 335 3.37 28.03 -12.14
N ARG A 336 2.09 27.64 -12.20
CA ARG A 336 1.15 27.80 -11.07
C ARG A 336 1.24 26.61 -10.12
N LEU A 337 1.39 25.39 -10.65
CA LEU A 337 1.63 24.18 -9.88
C LEU A 337 2.93 24.33 -9.06
N TRP A 338 4.01 24.76 -9.69
CA TRP A 338 5.29 24.96 -9.00
C TRP A 338 5.19 25.96 -7.85
N ARG A 339 4.54 27.10 -8.07
CA ARG A 339 4.35 28.11 -7.02
C ARG A 339 3.56 27.57 -5.83
N ILE A 340 2.46 26.84 -6.06
CA ILE A 340 1.66 26.30 -4.97
C ILE A 340 2.42 25.20 -4.22
N CYS A 341 3.20 24.37 -4.92
CA CYS A 341 4.05 23.34 -4.28
C CYS A 341 5.13 23.97 -3.41
N VAL A 342 5.84 24.98 -3.89
CA VAL A 342 6.91 25.65 -3.12
C VAL A 342 6.34 26.34 -1.88
N THR A 343 5.23 27.05 -2.00
CA THR A 343 4.60 27.73 -0.85
C THR A 343 4.05 26.72 0.17
N PHE A 344 3.52 25.58 -0.28
CA PHE A 344 3.10 24.50 0.59
C PHE A 344 4.30 23.87 1.32
N LEU A 345 5.39 23.58 0.62
CA LEU A 345 6.60 23.04 1.22
C LEU A 345 7.22 24.00 2.24
N LEU A 346 7.16 25.30 1.98
CA LEU A 346 7.63 26.30 2.94
C LEU A 346 6.81 26.29 4.23
N ALA A 347 5.48 26.21 4.12
CA ALA A 347 4.61 26.08 5.29
C ALA A 347 4.86 24.78 6.04
N MET A 348 4.99 23.65 5.32
CA MET A 348 5.29 22.35 5.91
C MET A 348 6.64 22.32 6.64
N LEU A 349 7.66 23.02 6.09
CA LEU A 349 8.97 23.12 6.74
C LEU A 349 8.85 23.78 8.12
N GLY A 350 8.03 24.83 8.24
CA GLY A 350 7.75 25.47 9.52
C GLY A 350 7.08 24.49 10.52
N VAL A 351 6.07 23.74 10.06
CA VAL A 351 5.39 22.74 10.91
C VAL A 351 6.35 21.64 11.34
N VAL A 352 7.12 21.07 10.41
CA VAL A 352 8.09 20.00 10.70
C VAL A 352 9.12 20.48 11.71
N MET A 353 9.66 21.70 11.56
CA MET A 353 10.59 22.27 12.50
C MET A 353 9.98 22.41 13.91
N ALA A 354 8.73 22.85 14.03
CA ALA A 354 8.02 22.93 15.32
C ALA A 354 7.82 21.56 15.96
N VAL A 355 7.39 20.57 15.18
CA VAL A 355 7.15 19.21 15.66
C VAL A 355 8.44 18.56 16.15
N GLU A 356 9.53 18.69 15.40
CA GLU A 356 10.84 18.12 15.79
C GLU A 356 11.38 18.79 17.05
N MET A 357 11.25 20.11 17.18
CA MET A 357 11.63 20.83 18.42
C MET A 357 10.80 20.35 19.60
N LEU A 358 9.47 20.22 19.44
CA LEU A 358 8.59 19.74 20.50
C LEU A 358 8.94 18.31 20.94
N TYR A 359 9.21 17.45 19.96
CA TYR A 359 9.57 16.05 20.22
C TYR A 359 10.93 15.95 20.93
N HIS A 360 11.90 16.80 20.55
CA HIS A 360 13.20 16.87 21.19
C HIS A 360 13.11 17.34 22.66
N LEU A 361 12.20 18.28 22.95
CA LEU A 361 11.96 18.78 24.31
C LEU A 361 11.26 17.75 25.21
N GLN A 362 10.48 16.82 24.65
CA GLN A 362 9.78 15.76 25.39
C GLN A 362 10.63 14.50 25.57
N GLY A 363 11.72 14.36 24.82
CA GLY A 363 12.61 13.20 24.93
C GLY A 363 13.54 13.29 26.13
N ASP A 364 13.91 12.13 26.71
CA ASP A 364 14.83 12.01 27.85
C ASP A 364 16.27 12.52 27.59
N VAL A 365 16.55 13.02 26.40
CA VAL A 365 17.85 13.59 26.00
C VAL A 365 17.91 15.07 26.37
N VAL A 366 17.52 15.39 27.62
CA VAL A 366 17.58 16.76 28.19
C VAL A 366 19.00 17.35 28.22
N SER A 367 20.02 16.54 27.95
CA SER A 367 21.45 16.97 28.01
C SER A 367 21.97 17.59 26.72
N ALA A 368 21.29 17.48 25.56
CA ALA A 368 21.73 18.10 24.32
C ALA A 368 20.99 19.43 24.10
N ASN A 369 21.64 20.53 24.46
CA ASN A 369 21.16 21.90 24.21
C ASN A 369 20.99 22.21 22.71
N GLU A 370 21.40 21.31 21.81
CA GLU A 370 21.43 21.52 20.37
C GLU A 370 20.85 20.32 19.62
N MET A 371 19.96 20.58 18.70
CA MET A 371 19.33 19.62 17.80
C MET A 371 19.86 19.83 16.38
N ARG A 372 20.15 18.77 15.63
CA ARG A 372 20.48 18.84 14.20
C ARG A 372 19.20 18.73 13.36
N PHE A 373 18.84 19.79 12.69
CA PHE A 373 17.73 19.83 11.75
C PHE A 373 18.28 20.09 10.34
N PHE A 374 18.19 19.12 9.43
CA PHE A 374 18.79 19.16 8.08
C PHE A 374 20.25 19.63 8.06
N GLY A 375 21.04 19.22 9.05
CA GLY A 375 22.46 19.60 9.16
C GLY A 375 22.73 20.92 9.86
N ILE A 376 21.70 21.70 10.19
CA ILE A 376 21.81 22.98 10.92
C ILE A 376 21.61 22.70 12.40
N LEU A 377 22.50 23.24 13.23
CA LEU A 377 22.37 23.18 14.69
C LEU A 377 21.36 24.22 15.16
N ILE A 378 20.30 23.75 15.78
CA ILE A 378 19.20 24.58 16.31
C ILE A 378 19.13 24.36 17.81
N LYS A 379 18.87 25.45 18.56
CA LYS A 379 18.63 25.41 20.02
C LYS A 379 17.13 25.37 20.30
N PRO A 380 16.53 24.21 20.64
CA PRO A 380 15.07 24.08 20.83
C PRO A 380 14.52 24.93 21.97
N HIS A 381 15.35 25.26 22.97
CA HIS A 381 14.97 26.17 24.08
C HIS A 381 15.04 27.65 23.70
N GLY A 382 15.63 28.00 22.55
CA GLY A 382 15.78 29.38 22.12
C GLY A 382 14.50 29.91 21.47
N VAL A 383 14.01 31.07 21.92
CA VAL A 383 12.83 31.75 21.34
C VAL A 383 13.02 32.01 19.85
N THR A 384 14.25 32.26 19.41
CA THR A 384 14.57 32.51 17.99
C THR A 384 14.20 31.35 17.06
N ALA A 385 14.39 30.09 17.50
CA ALA A 385 14.04 28.91 16.71
C ALA A 385 12.52 28.80 16.52
N TRP A 386 11.74 29.07 17.55
CA TRP A 386 10.28 29.10 17.50
C TRP A 386 9.74 30.23 16.62
N LEU A 387 10.35 31.40 16.70
CA LEU A 387 9.99 32.54 15.83
C LEU A 387 10.28 32.23 14.37
N VAL A 388 11.41 31.59 14.04
CA VAL A 388 11.73 31.16 12.67
C VAL A 388 10.72 30.13 12.18
N SER A 389 10.37 29.12 12.97
CA SER A 389 9.35 28.12 12.64
C SER A 389 7.99 28.77 12.39
N ALA A 390 7.55 29.64 13.28
CA ALA A 390 6.28 30.38 13.16
C ALA A 390 6.25 31.30 11.92
N THR A 391 7.36 32.00 11.63
CA THR A 391 7.46 32.85 10.43
C THR A 391 7.45 32.03 9.14
N LEU A 392 8.17 30.92 9.08
CA LEU A 392 8.14 30.02 7.92
C LEU A 392 6.73 29.50 7.66
N PHE A 393 6.03 29.07 8.71
CA PHE A 393 4.65 28.62 8.59
C PHE A 393 3.72 29.77 8.14
N ALA A 394 3.77 30.91 8.80
CA ALA A 394 2.89 32.06 8.52
C ALA A 394 3.09 32.59 7.10
N VAL A 395 4.34 32.77 6.68
CA VAL A 395 4.67 33.24 5.33
C VAL A 395 4.28 32.17 4.29
N GLY A 396 4.62 30.91 4.54
CA GLY A 396 4.25 29.81 3.65
C GLY A 396 2.73 29.68 3.48
N ALA A 397 1.98 29.70 4.58
CA ALA A 397 0.52 29.63 4.57
C ALA A 397 -0.12 30.85 3.87
N TYR A 398 0.37 32.04 4.14
CA TYR A 398 -0.10 33.26 3.48
C TYR A 398 0.12 33.21 1.96
N LEU A 399 1.31 32.85 1.53
CA LEU A 399 1.64 32.72 0.11
C LEU A 399 0.84 31.59 -0.55
N PHE A 400 0.64 30.47 0.14
CA PHE A 400 -0.19 29.35 -0.33
C PHE A 400 -1.64 29.81 -0.56
N MET A 401 -2.24 30.52 0.39
CA MET A 401 -3.60 31.06 0.23
C MET A 401 -3.71 32.00 -0.97
N ARG A 402 -2.71 32.84 -1.21
CA ARG A 402 -2.67 33.71 -2.40
C ARG A 402 -2.50 32.95 -3.72
N CYS A 403 -1.70 31.86 -3.72
CA CYS A 403 -1.46 31.05 -4.92
C CYS A 403 -2.61 30.07 -5.22
N LYS A 404 -3.42 29.69 -4.22
CA LYS A 404 -4.51 28.72 -4.35
C LYS A 404 -5.58 29.18 -5.35
N ALA A 405 -6.07 30.43 -5.25
CA ALA A 405 -7.17 30.92 -6.09
C ALA A 405 -6.79 30.96 -7.60
N PRO A 406 -5.62 31.51 -8.02
CA PRO A 406 -5.20 31.46 -9.41
C PRO A 406 -4.95 30.05 -9.93
N PHE A 407 -4.49 29.12 -9.09
CA PHE A 407 -4.29 27.72 -9.45
C PHE A 407 -5.64 27.03 -9.72
N VAL A 408 -6.60 27.15 -8.80
CA VAL A 408 -7.94 26.55 -8.93
C VAL A 408 -8.66 27.08 -10.18
N ALA A 409 -8.59 28.38 -10.45
CA ALA A 409 -9.18 28.97 -11.65
C ALA A 409 -8.57 28.37 -12.93
N THR A 410 -7.22 28.27 -13.01
CA THR A 410 -6.58 27.68 -14.19
C THR A 410 -6.88 26.20 -14.33
N TRP A 411 -6.95 25.48 -13.23
CA TRP A 411 -7.31 24.07 -13.22
C TRP A 411 -8.73 23.86 -13.76
N GLY A 412 -9.68 24.71 -13.33
CA GLY A 412 -11.06 24.71 -13.83
C GLY A 412 -11.13 24.99 -15.33
N ASP A 413 -10.43 26.03 -15.81
CA ASP A 413 -10.38 26.40 -17.23
C ASP A 413 -9.79 25.27 -18.11
N ILE A 414 -8.71 24.62 -17.63
CA ILE A 414 -8.09 23.52 -18.35
C ILE A 414 -9.04 22.32 -18.43
N ASN A 415 -9.71 21.97 -17.32
CA ASN A 415 -10.67 20.87 -17.33
C ASN A 415 -11.86 21.14 -18.26
N ALA A 416 -12.41 22.36 -18.25
CA ALA A 416 -13.49 22.75 -19.15
C ALA A 416 -13.07 22.64 -20.62
N LYS A 417 -11.85 23.06 -20.96
CA LYS A 417 -11.30 22.92 -22.33
C LYS A 417 -11.14 21.46 -22.73
N ILE A 418 -10.63 20.60 -21.82
CA ILE A 418 -10.47 19.16 -22.07
C ILE A 418 -11.84 18.51 -22.30
N GLU A 419 -12.85 18.86 -21.49
CA GLU A 419 -14.21 18.33 -21.64
C GLU A 419 -14.86 18.75 -22.97
N ALA A 420 -14.71 20.03 -23.34
CA ALA A 420 -15.20 20.53 -24.61
C ALA A 420 -14.53 19.80 -25.81
N GLU A 421 -13.24 19.53 -25.72
CA GLU A 421 -12.50 18.82 -26.77
C GLU A 421 -12.89 17.34 -26.84
N MET A 422 -13.13 16.69 -25.70
CA MET A 422 -13.65 15.32 -25.64
C MET A 422 -15.06 15.20 -26.22
N GLN A 423 -15.95 16.19 -25.99
CA GLN A 423 -17.28 16.20 -26.57
C GLN A 423 -17.23 16.39 -28.10
N ARG A 424 -16.30 17.22 -28.61
CA ARG A 424 -16.08 17.39 -30.06
C ARG A 424 -15.61 16.11 -30.76
N VAL A 425 -14.81 15.31 -30.07
CA VAL A 425 -14.31 14.02 -30.60
C VAL A 425 -15.33 12.91 -30.50
N ALA A 426 -16.33 13.05 -29.61
CA ALA A 426 -17.41 12.07 -29.43
C ALA A 426 -18.60 12.29 -30.39
N GLN A 427 -18.72 13.50 -30.98
CA GLN A 427 -19.64 13.84 -32.10
C GLN A 427 -18.98 13.53 -33.45
#